data_4d3332397d6378fa37e90341b2d973b4
#
_entry.id   4d3332397d6378fa37e90341b2d973b4
#
_cell.length_a   1.000
_cell.length_b   1.000
_cell.length_c   1.000
_cell.angle_alpha   90.00
_cell.angle_beta   90.00
_cell.angle_gamma   90.00
#
_symmetry.space_group_name_H-M   'P 1'
#
loop_
_entity.id
_entity.type
_entity.pdbx_description
1 polymer ?
#
loop_
_entity_poly.entity_id
_entity_poly.type
_entity_poly.pdbx_seq_one_letter_code
_entity_poly.pdbx_strand_id
1 'polypeptide(L)'
;KVDVDGKKYATAFNISEGKGSVGGKASINLANNSYKANIKARSLQLQHFTRGLGLSPLTGEVAVAGKGFDMMSPKTKLEADINISQFSYQGYNLDGIKGNALVNNGKIAADIVSDNKVINGNIALNALTNGKEITASLACQLHELDLFKMRLVESPLKISMSTQLDVSSNLTNDHRAQGTIRNILIQDKDGEYTPEDIDLDILALRDTTHAIVNTGDFHLNMDASGGYEMLMDKLMSVSDEVMKQMKDRYIDQSRLRERLPNARISFSSGSNNIFARLLKHYGMECKSIDMDMASSPIAGLNGYANVNSITVGGILIDATKFSVKSDETDVKYSIQVKNNKNNPDYVFNAIVNGTITERGTTIESKLYDWKNRLGLSANMAANMEENGIKISFVGDDPVLGYKKFGVNNDNYIFLAEDNRVSANLKMKASDGTGLQIYTNDANEDALQDITLSVNKLNLDDIFALLPFTPNMTGVLDGDFHAIQTKDELSLSSTLQVANMIYEGCKMGTVGTEFTYMPKYDGSHYVDGVLMQNGEEVCTLTGTY
;
A
#
# COMPACT_ATOMS: atom_id res chain seq x y z
N LYS A 1 -7.81 -25.19 -48.57
CA LYS A 1 -7.08 -26.24 -49.30
C LYS A 1 -5.67 -26.27 -48.72
N VAL A 2 -5.18 -27.43 -48.41
CA VAL A 2 -3.79 -27.64 -47.98
C VAL A 2 -3.09 -28.49 -49.04
N ASP A 3 -2.01 -27.98 -49.58
CA ASP A 3 -1.16 -28.68 -50.51
C ASP A 3 0.07 -29.20 -49.78
N VAL A 4 0.39 -30.47 -49.97
CA VAL A 4 1.52 -31.16 -49.30
C VAL A 4 2.43 -31.73 -50.36
N ASP A 5 3.72 -31.38 -50.30
CA ASP A 5 4.76 -31.87 -51.19
C ASP A 5 5.99 -32.25 -50.30
N GLY A 6 6.06 -33.51 -49.96
CA GLY A 6 7.06 -34.04 -49.03
C GLY A 6 6.99 -33.35 -47.64
N LYS A 7 8.03 -32.60 -47.29
CA LYS A 7 8.09 -31.80 -46.04
C LYS A 7 7.64 -30.33 -46.23
N LYS A 8 7.07 -30.00 -47.36
CA LYS A 8 6.52 -28.69 -47.65
C LYS A 8 5.00 -28.72 -47.51
N TYR A 9 4.46 -27.76 -46.79
CA TYR A 9 3.03 -27.57 -46.56
C TYR A 9 2.67 -26.17 -47.05
N ALA A 10 1.66 -26.04 -47.88
CA ALA A 10 1.15 -24.75 -48.31
C ALA A 10 -0.36 -24.72 -48.16
N THR A 11 -0.91 -23.58 -47.77
CA THR A 11 -2.36 -23.39 -47.65
C THR A 11 -2.73 -22.01 -48.11
N ALA A 12 -3.87 -21.94 -48.79
CA ALA A 12 -4.62 -20.71 -49.00
C ALA A 12 -6.00 -20.92 -48.32
N PHE A 13 -6.34 -20.02 -47.44
CA PHE A 13 -7.57 -20.11 -46.67
C PHE A 13 -8.33 -18.80 -46.64
N ASN A 14 -9.62 -18.90 -46.49
CA ASN A 14 -10.50 -17.81 -46.14
C ASN A 14 -11.57 -18.38 -45.21
N ILE A 15 -11.60 -17.86 -43.99
CA ILE A 15 -12.52 -18.27 -42.93
C ILE A 15 -13.38 -17.05 -42.62
N SER A 16 -14.69 -17.21 -42.69
CA SER A 16 -15.67 -16.19 -42.36
C SER A 16 -16.41 -16.61 -41.09
N GLU A 17 -16.60 -15.65 -40.20
CA GLU A 17 -17.30 -15.83 -38.94
C GLU A 17 -18.20 -14.62 -38.70
N GLY A 18 -19.51 -14.80 -38.87
CA GLY A 18 -20.46 -13.69 -38.81
C GLY A 18 -20.12 -12.59 -39.80
N LYS A 19 -19.84 -11.38 -39.29
CA LYS A 19 -19.38 -10.23 -40.09
C LYS A 19 -17.87 -10.15 -40.26
N GLY A 20 -17.12 -11.04 -39.59
CA GLY A 20 -15.66 -11.09 -39.60
C GLY A 20 -15.11 -12.09 -40.62
N SER A 21 -13.88 -11.86 -41.05
CA SER A 21 -13.17 -12.82 -41.91
C SER A 21 -11.66 -12.75 -41.64
N VAL A 22 -11.01 -13.90 -41.81
CA VAL A 22 -9.56 -13.99 -41.89
C VAL A 22 -9.18 -14.85 -43.09
N GLY A 23 -8.29 -14.35 -43.88
CA GLY A 23 -7.83 -15.06 -45.08
C GLY A 23 -6.34 -14.82 -45.33
N GLY A 24 -5.76 -15.70 -46.12
CA GLY A 24 -4.36 -15.57 -46.44
C GLY A 24 -3.75 -16.78 -47.10
N LYS A 25 -2.45 -16.67 -47.29
CA LYS A 25 -1.60 -17.75 -47.78
C LYS A 25 -0.49 -17.99 -46.75
N ALA A 26 -0.26 -19.25 -46.43
CA ALA A 26 0.85 -19.64 -45.58
C ALA A 26 1.55 -20.87 -46.16
N SER A 27 2.85 -20.95 -45.98
CA SER A 27 3.65 -22.10 -46.36
C SER A 27 4.78 -22.33 -45.36
N ILE A 28 5.10 -23.57 -45.09
CA ILE A 28 6.18 -24.01 -44.26
C ILE A 28 6.94 -25.18 -44.90
N ASN A 29 8.23 -25.14 -44.83
CA ASN A 29 9.08 -26.27 -45.27
C ASN A 29 9.88 -26.77 -44.08
N LEU A 30 9.49 -27.93 -43.54
CA LEU A 30 10.11 -28.58 -42.40
C LEU A 30 11.49 -29.17 -42.69
N ALA A 31 11.88 -29.30 -43.99
CA ALA A 31 13.23 -29.80 -44.32
C ALA A 31 14.32 -28.74 -44.04
N ASN A 32 13.99 -27.47 -44.12
CA ASN A 32 14.94 -26.38 -43.90
C ASN A 32 14.42 -25.30 -42.95
N ASN A 33 13.28 -25.56 -42.28
CA ASN A 33 12.60 -24.68 -41.32
C ASN A 33 12.28 -23.28 -41.90
N SER A 34 12.02 -23.17 -43.24
CA SER A 34 11.60 -21.92 -43.84
C SER A 34 10.08 -21.79 -43.82
N TYR A 35 9.60 -20.55 -43.65
CA TYR A 35 8.18 -20.24 -43.61
C TYR A 35 7.89 -18.91 -44.29
N LYS A 36 6.65 -18.78 -44.80
CA LYS A 36 6.12 -17.54 -45.33
C LYS A 36 4.62 -17.51 -45.07
N ALA A 37 4.12 -16.40 -44.55
CA ALA A 37 2.68 -16.18 -44.41
C ALA A 37 2.31 -14.74 -44.73
N ASN A 38 1.13 -14.57 -45.33
CA ASN A 38 0.48 -13.28 -45.53
C ASN A 38 -0.97 -13.46 -45.14
N ILE A 39 -1.37 -12.82 -44.05
CA ILE A 39 -2.68 -13.00 -43.42
C ILE A 39 -3.35 -11.64 -43.29
N LYS A 40 -4.61 -11.57 -43.70
CA LYS A 40 -5.47 -10.37 -43.56
C LYS A 40 -6.71 -10.74 -42.76
N ALA A 41 -6.94 -9.97 -41.70
CA ALA A 41 -8.15 -10.04 -40.89
C ALA A 41 -9.03 -8.81 -41.17
N ARG A 42 -10.34 -8.98 -41.24
CA ARG A 42 -11.34 -7.92 -41.37
C ARG A 42 -12.41 -8.17 -40.33
N SER A 43 -12.54 -7.28 -39.37
CA SER A 43 -13.52 -7.35 -38.26
C SER A 43 -13.61 -8.74 -37.61
N LEU A 44 -12.47 -9.46 -37.54
CA LEU A 44 -12.38 -10.82 -36.99
C LEU A 44 -12.71 -10.80 -35.51
N GLN A 45 -13.71 -11.56 -35.09
CA GLN A 45 -14.22 -11.61 -33.72
C GLN A 45 -13.30 -12.48 -32.85
N LEU A 46 -12.16 -11.93 -32.38
CA LEU A 46 -11.17 -12.66 -31.59
C LEU A 46 -11.74 -13.23 -30.30
N GLN A 47 -12.75 -12.59 -29.72
CA GLN A 47 -13.44 -13.06 -28.50
C GLN A 47 -14.08 -14.46 -28.64
N HIS A 48 -14.37 -14.91 -29.87
CA HIS A 48 -14.91 -16.23 -30.10
C HIS A 48 -13.84 -17.34 -30.05
N PHE A 49 -12.58 -16.99 -30.28
CA PHE A 49 -11.44 -17.90 -30.22
C PHE A 49 -10.78 -17.93 -28.84
N THR A 50 -10.87 -16.83 -28.09
CA THR A 50 -10.23 -16.65 -26.77
C THR A 50 -11.23 -16.01 -25.80
N ARG A 51 -12.01 -16.84 -25.12
CA ARG A 51 -13.02 -16.38 -24.17
C ARG A 51 -12.36 -15.74 -22.93
N GLY A 52 -12.93 -14.65 -22.46
CA GLY A 52 -12.55 -14.00 -21.20
C GLY A 52 -11.40 -12.98 -21.30
N LEU A 53 -10.78 -12.78 -22.46
CA LEU A 53 -9.67 -11.84 -22.62
C LEU A 53 -10.08 -10.40 -22.99
N GLY A 54 -11.38 -10.11 -23.16
CA GLY A 54 -11.85 -8.76 -23.50
C GLY A 54 -11.34 -8.24 -24.84
N LEU A 55 -11.17 -9.14 -25.84
CA LEU A 55 -10.68 -8.81 -27.17
C LEU A 55 -11.83 -8.29 -28.05
N SER A 56 -11.57 -7.21 -28.80
CA SER A 56 -12.49 -6.66 -29.81
C SER A 56 -12.24 -7.24 -31.21
N PRO A 57 -13.12 -6.94 -32.18
CA PRO A 57 -12.83 -7.27 -33.57
C PRO A 57 -11.48 -6.72 -34.02
N LEU A 58 -10.69 -7.58 -34.70
CA LEU A 58 -9.42 -7.23 -35.30
C LEU A 58 -9.54 -6.98 -36.80
N THR A 59 -9.06 -5.84 -37.24
CA THR A 59 -8.80 -5.56 -38.65
C THR A 59 -7.32 -5.21 -38.82
N GLY A 60 -6.65 -5.96 -39.68
CA GLY A 60 -5.23 -5.75 -39.90
C GLY A 60 -4.63 -6.78 -40.85
N GLU A 61 -3.36 -6.61 -41.12
CA GLU A 61 -2.59 -7.54 -41.95
C GLU A 61 -1.20 -7.82 -41.33
N VAL A 62 -0.75 -9.04 -41.52
CA VAL A 62 0.57 -9.51 -41.14
C VAL A 62 1.21 -10.22 -42.30
N ALA A 63 2.41 -9.80 -42.67
CA ALA A 63 3.28 -10.48 -43.61
C ALA A 63 4.50 -10.97 -42.86
N VAL A 64 4.86 -12.24 -43.00
CA VAL A 64 6.06 -12.81 -42.36
C VAL A 64 6.74 -13.79 -43.29
N ALA A 65 8.05 -13.72 -43.37
CA ALA A 65 8.89 -14.69 -44.09
C ALA A 65 10.16 -14.95 -43.28
N GLY A 66 10.57 -16.22 -43.20
CA GLY A 66 11.76 -16.51 -42.41
C GLY A 66 12.28 -17.94 -42.54
N LYS A 67 13.36 -18.19 -41.78
CA LYS A 67 14.00 -19.48 -41.62
C LYS A 67 14.50 -19.63 -40.19
N GLY A 68 14.10 -20.73 -39.53
CA GLY A 68 14.37 -20.95 -38.10
C GLY A 68 13.29 -20.32 -37.23
N PHE A 69 13.12 -20.87 -36.00
CA PHE A 69 12.10 -20.43 -35.04
C PHE A 69 12.72 -19.94 -33.73
N ASP A 70 14.01 -20.18 -33.53
CA ASP A 70 14.74 -19.74 -32.33
C ASP A 70 15.34 -18.37 -32.57
N MET A 71 14.77 -17.33 -31.94
CA MET A 71 15.21 -15.93 -32.06
C MET A 71 16.60 -15.70 -31.46
N MET A 72 17.04 -16.54 -30.53
CA MET A 72 18.39 -16.47 -29.97
C MET A 72 19.45 -17.01 -30.94
N SER A 73 19.07 -17.84 -31.89
CA SER A 73 20.01 -18.44 -32.84
C SER A 73 20.49 -17.42 -33.88
N PRO A 74 21.81 -17.22 -34.04
CA PRO A 74 22.34 -16.39 -35.12
C PRO A 74 21.98 -16.88 -36.54
N LYS A 75 21.52 -18.13 -36.67
CA LYS A 75 21.11 -18.71 -37.97
C LYS A 75 19.67 -18.34 -38.35
N THR A 76 18.86 -17.80 -37.45
CA THR A 76 17.49 -17.39 -37.73
C THR A 76 17.48 -16.18 -38.64
N LYS A 77 16.56 -16.23 -39.61
CA LYS A 77 16.23 -15.12 -40.50
C LYS A 77 14.73 -14.89 -40.41
N LEU A 78 14.33 -13.64 -40.23
CA LEU A 78 12.92 -13.24 -40.18
C LEU A 78 12.78 -11.86 -40.80
N GLU A 79 11.75 -11.71 -41.61
CA GLU A 79 11.21 -10.43 -42.05
C GLU A 79 9.73 -10.44 -41.74
N ALA A 80 9.24 -9.45 -40.99
CA ALA A 80 7.84 -9.34 -40.60
C ALA A 80 7.35 -7.91 -40.73
N ASP A 81 6.13 -7.77 -41.25
CA ASP A 81 5.39 -6.51 -41.31
C ASP A 81 4.02 -6.70 -40.68
N ILE A 82 3.61 -5.76 -39.86
CA ILE A 82 2.32 -5.75 -39.14
C ILE A 82 1.66 -4.40 -39.37
N ASN A 83 0.36 -4.42 -39.69
CA ASN A 83 -0.46 -3.24 -39.78
C ASN A 83 -1.84 -3.52 -39.18
N ILE A 84 -2.12 -2.90 -38.03
CA ILE A 84 -3.38 -3.05 -37.28
C ILE A 84 -4.16 -1.74 -37.41
N SER A 85 -5.27 -1.77 -38.12
CA SER A 85 -6.14 -0.61 -38.33
C SER A 85 -7.34 -0.55 -37.38
N GLN A 86 -7.69 -1.68 -36.72
CA GLN A 86 -8.77 -1.74 -35.74
C GLN A 86 -8.51 -2.86 -34.77
N PHE A 87 -8.40 -2.53 -33.51
CA PHE A 87 -8.29 -3.49 -32.39
C PHE A 87 -8.46 -2.80 -31.04
N SER A 88 -9.06 -3.50 -30.08
CA SER A 88 -8.96 -3.11 -28.69
C SER A 88 -8.81 -4.33 -27.78
N TYR A 89 -8.16 -4.14 -26.65
CA TYR A 89 -7.94 -5.16 -25.64
C TYR A 89 -8.42 -4.62 -24.28
N GLN A 90 -9.33 -5.34 -23.62
CA GLN A 90 -9.94 -4.91 -22.34
C GLN A 90 -10.50 -3.47 -22.36
N GLY A 91 -10.97 -3.02 -23.54
CA GLY A 91 -11.45 -1.67 -23.73
C GLY A 91 -10.39 -0.63 -24.10
N TYR A 92 -9.09 -1.00 -24.11
CA TYR A 92 -8.01 -0.14 -24.61
C TYR A 92 -7.94 -0.17 -26.13
N ASN A 93 -8.00 1.01 -26.75
CA ASN A 93 -7.88 1.12 -28.18
C ASN A 93 -6.41 0.97 -28.63
N LEU A 94 -6.14 -0.02 -29.47
CA LEU A 94 -4.83 -0.36 -30.03
C LEU A 94 -4.85 -0.31 -31.56
N ASP A 95 -5.72 0.53 -32.13
CA ASP A 95 -5.74 0.78 -33.59
C ASP A 95 -4.57 1.66 -34.04
N GLY A 96 -4.31 1.71 -35.32
CA GLY A 96 -3.27 2.55 -35.92
C GLY A 96 -1.85 2.10 -35.63
N ILE A 97 -1.61 0.83 -35.28
CA ILE A 97 -0.29 0.28 -35.02
C ILE A 97 0.31 -0.31 -36.30
N LYS A 98 1.52 0.11 -36.63
CA LYS A 98 2.33 -0.44 -37.71
C LYS A 98 3.68 -0.87 -37.15
N GLY A 99 4.19 -1.99 -37.64
CA GLY A 99 5.49 -2.48 -37.21
C GLY A 99 6.20 -3.28 -38.29
N ASN A 100 7.52 -3.23 -38.26
CA ASN A 100 8.37 -4.10 -39.04
C ASN A 100 9.44 -4.72 -38.15
N ALA A 101 9.92 -5.90 -38.52
CA ALA A 101 11.02 -6.56 -37.84
C ALA A 101 11.88 -7.32 -38.84
N LEU A 102 13.19 -7.17 -38.71
CA LEU A 102 14.20 -7.87 -39.48
C LEU A 102 15.17 -8.60 -38.56
N VAL A 103 15.30 -9.91 -38.75
CA VAL A 103 16.31 -10.73 -38.07
C VAL A 103 17.21 -11.37 -39.09
N ASN A 104 18.49 -11.15 -38.99
CA ASN A 104 19.49 -11.73 -39.90
C ASN A 104 20.88 -11.79 -39.24
N ASN A 105 21.51 -12.95 -39.27
CA ASN A 105 22.87 -13.19 -38.74
C ASN A 105 23.06 -12.69 -37.28
N GLY A 106 22.08 -12.96 -36.42
CA GLY A 106 22.07 -12.53 -35.01
C GLY A 106 21.75 -11.06 -34.80
N LYS A 107 21.58 -10.26 -35.85
CA LYS A 107 21.09 -8.88 -35.77
C LYS A 107 19.57 -8.88 -35.81
N ILE A 108 18.97 -8.12 -34.90
CA ILE A 108 17.52 -7.90 -34.80
C ILE A 108 17.30 -6.40 -34.91
N ALA A 109 16.44 -5.98 -35.82
CA ALA A 109 15.96 -4.61 -35.91
C ALA A 109 14.44 -4.66 -35.95
N ALA A 110 13.77 -3.85 -35.14
CA ALA A 110 12.31 -3.72 -35.15
C ALA A 110 11.90 -2.27 -34.91
N ASP A 111 10.94 -1.83 -35.71
CA ASP A 111 10.32 -0.51 -35.57
C ASP A 111 8.81 -0.67 -35.42
N ILE A 112 8.24 0.00 -34.42
CA ILE A 112 6.80 0.04 -34.16
C ILE A 112 6.38 1.50 -34.11
N VAL A 113 5.35 1.86 -34.85
CA VAL A 113 4.74 3.20 -34.85
C VAL A 113 3.27 3.06 -34.49
N SER A 114 2.81 3.89 -33.60
CA SER A 114 1.40 4.00 -33.21
C SER A 114 0.90 5.41 -33.49
N ASP A 115 -0.08 5.53 -34.38
CA ASP A 115 -0.83 6.76 -34.66
C ASP A 115 -2.13 6.83 -33.83
N ASN A 116 -2.23 6.02 -32.79
CA ASN A 116 -3.38 5.90 -31.91
C ASN A 116 -3.59 7.18 -31.08
N LYS A 117 -4.84 7.54 -30.82
CA LYS A 117 -5.21 8.73 -30.03
C LYS A 117 -4.99 8.58 -28.52
N VAL A 118 -4.70 7.38 -28.06
CA VAL A 118 -4.49 7.06 -26.64
C VAL A 118 -3.03 6.75 -26.37
N ILE A 119 -2.37 6.06 -27.32
CA ILE A 119 -0.95 5.75 -27.29
C ILE A 119 -0.38 6.19 -28.65
N ASN A 120 0.27 7.36 -28.68
CA ASN A 120 0.89 7.90 -29.88
C ASN A 120 2.40 7.92 -29.70
N GLY A 121 3.15 7.33 -30.64
CA GLY A 121 4.61 7.30 -30.56
C GLY A 121 5.25 6.24 -31.43
N ASN A 122 6.56 6.12 -31.29
CA ASN A 122 7.35 5.12 -31.98
C ASN A 122 8.37 4.45 -31.06
N ILE A 123 8.66 3.19 -31.34
CA ILE A 123 9.68 2.38 -30.67
C ILE A 123 10.59 1.80 -31.74
N ALA A 124 11.90 2.00 -31.59
CA ALA A 124 12.94 1.38 -32.39
C ALA A 124 13.80 0.49 -31.52
N LEU A 125 13.96 -0.76 -31.89
CA LEU A 125 14.80 -1.76 -31.24
C LEU A 125 15.91 -2.19 -32.18
N ASN A 126 17.16 -2.11 -31.74
CA ASN A 126 18.30 -2.71 -32.38
C ASN A 126 18.98 -3.67 -31.41
N ALA A 127 19.12 -4.94 -31.79
CA ALA A 127 19.68 -5.94 -30.90
C ALA A 127 20.67 -6.88 -31.64
N LEU A 128 21.55 -7.47 -30.86
CA LEU A 128 22.50 -8.49 -31.28
C LEU A 128 22.37 -9.70 -30.37
N THR A 129 22.33 -10.89 -30.95
CA THR A 129 22.39 -12.13 -30.18
C THR A 129 23.60 -12.98 -30.60
N ASN A 130 24.24 -13.57 -29.60
CA ASN A 130 25.31 -14.57 -29.77
C ASN A 130 24.85 -16.01 -29.54
N GLY A 131 23.52 -16.21 -29.35
CA GLY A 131 22.90 -17.51 -29.06
C GLY A 131 22.76 -17.82 -27.58
N LYS A 132 23.35 -17.00 -26.69
CA LYS A 132 23.26 -17.16 -25.23
C LYS A 132 22.72 -15.88 -24.56
N GLU A 133 23.05 -14.76 -25.11
CA GLU A 133 22.69 -13.45 -24.61
C GLU A 133 22.24 -12.55 -25.75
N ILE A 134 21.32 -11.65 -25.45
CA ILE A 134 20.88 -10.55 -26.32
C ILE A 134 21.35 -9.24 -25.73
N THR A 135 21.97 -8.41 -26.52
CA THR A 135 22.23 -7.00 -26.20
C THR A 135 21.40 -6.14 -27.13
N ALA A 136 20.68 -5.18 -26.58
CA ALA A 136 19.75 -4.36 -27.34
C ALA A 136 19.84 -2.89 -26.95
N SER A 137 19.68 -2.00 -27.94
CA SER A 137 19.43 -0.59 -27.73
C SER A 137 17.98 -0.30 -28.13
N LEU A 138 17.22 0.24 -27.21
CA LEU A 138 15.80 0.60 -27.34
C LEU A 138 15.70 2.12 -27.34
N ALA A 139 15.14 2.69 -28.41
CA ALA A 139 14.73 4.08 -28.47
C ALA A 139 13.21 4.17 -28.56
N CYS A 140 12.59 4.94 -27.67
CA CYS A 140 11.15 5.18 -27.68
C CYS A 140 10.88 6.68 -27.67
N GLN A 141 10.04 7.12 -28.58
CA GLN A 141 9.45 8.46 -28.57
C GLN A 141 7.95 8.36 -28.37
N LEU A 142 7.50 8.68 -27.17
CA LEU A 142 6.10 8.69 -26.78
C LEU A 142 5.60 10.13 -26.88
N HIS A 143 4.76 10.43 -27.88
CA HIS A 143 4.18 11.75 -28.09
C HIS A 143 2.97 12.00 -27.18
N GLU A 144 2.17 10.97 -26.94
CA GLU A 144 1.04 11.00 -26.01
C GLU A 144 0.76 9.58 -25.49
N LEU A 145 0.62 9.46 -24.16
CA LEU A 145 0.05 8.32 -23.48
C LEU A 145 -1.04 8.84 -22.54
N ASP A 146 -2.29 8.59 -22.85
CA ASP A 146 -3.45 9.03 -22.08
C ASP A 146 -3.90 7.92 -21.12
N LEU A 147 -3.34 7.94 -19.89
CA LEU A 147 -3.60 6.92 -18.87
C LEU A 147 -5.06 6.92 -18.38
N PHE A 148 -5.72 8.08 -18.43
CA PHE A 148 -7.14 8.19 -18.07
C PHE A 148 -8.04 7.51 -19.10
N LYS A 149 -7.79 7.73 -20.40
CA LYS A 149 -8.52 7.02 -21.45
C LYS A 149 -8.22 5.52 -21.45
N MET A 150 -7.05 5.11 -20.98
CA MET A 150 -6.71 3.71 -20.73
C MET A 150 -7.35 3.14 -19.45
N ARG A 151 -8.07 3.95 -18.67
CA ARG A 151 -8.68 3.56 -17.38
C ARG A 151 -7.67 3.00 -16.35
N LEU A 152 -6.43 3.42 -16.43
CA LEU A 152 -5.39 3.07 -15.49
C LEU A 152 -5.36 4.00 -14.27
N VAL A 153 -5.97 5.18 -14.40
CA VAL A 153 -6.13 6.20 -13.35
C VAL A 153 -7.54 6.78 -13.37
N GLU A 154 -7.99 7.30 -12.23
CA GLU A 154 -9.35 7.84 -12.06
C GLU A 154 -9.50 9.31 -12.49
N SER A 155 -8.39 10.03 -12.67
CA SER A 155 -8.37 11.43 -13.08
C SER A 155 -7.52 11.65 -14.33
N PRO A 156 -7.77 12.73 -15.12
CA PRO A 156 -7.01 13.02 -16.34
C PRO A 156 -5.50 13.03 -16.07
N LEU A 157 -4.77 12.18 -16.81
CA LEU A 157 -3.31 12.10 -16.76
C LEU A 157 -2.77 11.67 -18.12
N LYS A 158 -1.98 12.55 -18.73
CA LYS A 158 -1.27 12.27 -19.98
C LYS A 158 0.23 12.43 -19.78
N ILE A 159 0.99 11.59 -20.45
CA ILE A 159 2.45 11.61 -20.41
C ILE A 159 3.00 11.60 -21.83
N SER A 160 4.02 12.43 -22.07
CA SER A 160 4.90 12.30 -23.23
C SER A 160 6.36 12.20 -22.75
N MET A 161 7.19 11.48 -23.49
CA MET A 161 8.61 11.31 -23.14
C MET A 161 9.41 10.74 -24.31
N SER A 162 10.74 10.87 -24.23
CA SER A 162 11.67 10.12 -25.05
C SER A 162 12.56 9.25 -24.16
N THR A 163 12.79 8.02 -24.59
CA THR A 163 13.55 7.03 -23.81
C THR A 163 14.63 6.42 -24.66
N GLN A 164 15.82 6.29 -24.10
CA GLN A 164 16.93 5.54 -24.68
C GLN A 164 17.48 4.59 -23.62
N LEU A 165 17.38 3.29 -23.88
CA LEU A 165 17.82 2.23 -23.00
C LEU A 165 18.75 1.27 -23.71
N ASP A 166 19.86 0.92 -23.08
CA ASP A 166 20.70 -0.21 -23.42
C ASP A 166 20.37 -1.37 -22.48
N VAL A 167 20.04 -2.51 -23.07
CA VAL A 167 19.56 -3.70 -22.35
C VAL A 167 20.46 -4.88 -22.72
N SER A 168 20.86 -5.68 -21.76
CA SER A 168 21.40 -7.02 -22.01
C SER A 168 20.64 -8.07 -21.20
N SER A 169 20.42 -9.24 -21.79
CA SER A 169 19.62 -10.30 -21.17
C SER A 169 19.96 -11.67 -21.74
N ASN A 170 20.03 -12.68 -20.87
CA ASN A 170 20.03 -14.08 -21.27
C ASN A 170 18.60 -14.67 -21.40
N LEU A 171 17.54 -13.82 -21.28
CA LEU A 171 16.12 -14.15 -21.32
C LEU A 171 15.66 -15.12 -20.20
N THR A 172 16.47 -15.32 -19.18
CA THR A 172 16.17 -16.19 -18.04
C THR A 172 16.29 -15.46 -16.71
N ASN A 173 17.49 -15.14 -16.27
CA ASN A 173 17.75 -14.63 -14.93
C ASN A 173 18.88 -13.59 -14.84
N ASP A 174 19.47 -13.22 -15.97
CA ASP A 174 20.50 -12.19 -16.01
C ASP A 174 20.03 -11.05 -16.93
N HIS A 175 19.73 -9.91 -16.34
CA HIS A 175 19.20 -8.75 -17.02
C HIS A 175 19.94 -7.49 -16.58
N ARG A 176 20.28 -6.64 -17.52
CA ARG A 176 20.79 -5.30 -17.29
C ARG A 176 20.00 -4.31 -18.14
N ALA A 177 19.66 -3.18 -17.57
CA ALA A 177 19.06 -2.06 -18.29
C ALA A 177 19.70 -0.77 -17.78
N GLN A 178 20.26 0.03 -18.69
CA GLN A 178 20.85 1.31 -18.39
C GLN A 178 20.37 2.34 -19.41
N GLY A 179 20.07 3.56 -18.97
CA GLY A 179 19.72 4.62 -19.89
C GLY A 179 19.00 5.79 -19.27
N THR A 180 18.38 6.60 -20.13
CA THR A 180 17.75 7.85 -19.74
C THR A 180 16.34 7.98 -20.33
N ILE A 181 15.46 8.62 -19.55
CA ILE A 181 14.14 9.07 -20.01
C ILE A 181 14.17 10.59 -19.98
N ARG A 182 13.91 11.22 -21.13
CA ARG A 182 14.07 12.67 -21.34
C ARG A 182 12.78 13.29 -21.87
N ASN A 183 12.75 14.63 -21.88
CA ASN A 183 11.65 15.39 -22.45
C ASN A 183 10.29 14.97 -21.87
N ILE A 184 10.25 14.69 -20.59
CA ILE A 184 9.03 14.24 -19.91
C ILE A 184 8.11 15.44 -19.78
N LEU A 185 6.86 15.28 -20.24
CA LEU A 185 5.77 16.23 -20.01
C LEU A 185 4.60 15.46 -19.42
N ILE A 186 4.16 15.89 -18.28
CA ILE A 186 2.98 15.36 -17.57
C ILE A 186 1.88 16.42 -17.61
N GLN A 187 0.70 16.05 -18.09
CA GLN A 187 -0.50 16.88 -18.08
C GLN A 187 -1.54 16.21 -17.20
N ASP A 188 -1.90 16.84 -16.11
CA ASP A 188 -2.93 16.38 -15.18
C ASP A 188 -3.97 17.48 -14.89
N LYS A 189 -4.86 17.24 -13.93
CA LYS A 189 -5.90 18.20 -13.51
C LYS A 189 -5.34 19.53 -13.01
N ASP A 190 -4.09 19.56 -12.52
CA ASP A 190 -3.43 20.74 -11.93
C ASP A 190 -2.57 21.50 -12.95
N GLY A 191 -2.48 21.01 -14.20
CA GLY A 191 -1.76 21.65 -15.31
C GLY A 191 -0.62 20.80 -15.86
N GLU A 192 0.31 21.48 -16.56
CA GLU A 192 1.47 20.85 -17.18
C GLU A 192 2.68 20.90 -16.23
N TYR A 193 3.44 19.80 -16.22
CA TYR A 193 4.65 19.66 -15.45
C TYR A 193 5.73 18.94 -16.26
N THR A 194 6.91 19.55 -16.29
CA THR A 194 8.10 18.98 -16.96
C THR A 194 9.15 18.67 -15.90
N PRO A 195 9.25 17.40 -15.44
CA PRO A 195 10.30 16.98 -14.52
C PRO A 195 11.68 16.96 -15.17
N GLU A 196 12.72 16.88 -14.34
CA GLU A 196 14.05 16.56 -14.78
C GLU A 196 14.12 15.18 -15.44
N ASP A 197 15.13 14.96 -16.27
CA ASP A 197 15.41 13.67 -16.89
C ASP A 197 15.57 12.57 -15.84
N ILE A 198 15.21 11.35 -16.20
CA ILE A 198 15.38 10.18 -15.34
C ILE A 198 16.58 9.38 -15.86
N ASP A 199 17.59 9.22 -15.02
CA ASP A 199 18.68 8.29 -15.25
C ASP A 199 18.44 7.00 -14.47
N LEU A 200 18.59 5.86 -15.15
CA LEU A 200 18.43 4.55 -14.53
C LEU A 200 19.58 3.61 -14.88
N ASP A 201 20.00 2.82 -13.87
CA ASP A 201 20.91 1.70 -14.01
C ASP A 201 20.37 0.55 -13.16
N ILE A 202 19.93 -0.50 -13.83
CA ILE A 202 19.32 -1.67 -13.21
C ILE A 202 20.10 -2.91 -13.61
N LEU A 203 20.57 -3.64 -12.62
CA LEU A 203 21.25 -4.91 -12.76
C LEU A 203 20.48 -5.96 -11.96
N ALA A 204 19.91 -6.94 -12.63
CA ALA A 204 19.24 -8.07 -12.03
C ALA A 204 19.92 -9.35 -12.54
N LEU A 205 20.90 -9.82 -11.79
CA LEU A 205 21.62 -11.07 -12.05
C LEU A 205 21.09 -12.16 -11.12
N ARG A 206 21.51 -13.38 -11.37
CA ARG A 206 21.15 -14.54 -10.57
C ARG A 206 21.54 -14.39 -9.08
N ASP A 207 22.65 -13.72 -8.81
CA ASP A 207 23.25 -13.58 -7.47
C ASP A 207 23.28 -12.14 -6.94
N THR A 208 22.87 -11.16 -7.73
CA THR A 208 22.95 -9.74 -7.38
C THR A 208 21.82 -8.96 -8.03
N THR A 209 21.18 -8.10 -7.25
CA THR A 209 20.26 -7.07 -7.74
C THR A 209 20.79 -5.70 -7.32
N HIS A 210 20.91 -4.81 -8.28
CA HIS A 210 21.30 -3.42 -8.08
C HIS A 210 20.37 -2.52 -8.88
N ALA A 211 19.91 -1.41 -8.30
CA ALA A 211 19.09 -0.44 -9.00
C ALA A 211 19.41 0.97 -8.54
N ILE A 212 19.75 1.83 -9.49
CA ILE A 212 19.90 3.28 -9.28
C ILE A 212 18.89 3.98 -10.16
N VAL A 213 18.11 4.90 -9.57
CA VAL A 213 17.20 5.78 -10.30
C VAL A 213 17.37 7.20 -9.76
N ASN A 214 17.73 8.13 -10.64
CA ASN A 214 17.91 9.54 -10.30
C ASN A 214 17.03 10.43 -11.19
N THR A 215 16.36 11.42 -10.61
CA THR A 215 15.64 12.45 -11.36
C THR A 215 15.44 13.70 -10.48
N GLY A 216 16.09 14.80 -10.84
CA GLY A 216 16.07 16.01 -10.02
C GLY A 216 16.54 15.75 -8.59
N ASP A 217 15.70 16.06 -7.61
CA ASP A 217 15.95 15.83 -6.19
C ASP A 217 15.47 14.45 -5.68
N PHE A 218 15.17 13.53 -6.59
CA PHE A 218 14.86 12.13 -6.31
C PHE A 218 16.05 11.24 -6.55
N HIS A 219 16.42 10.43 -5.57
CA HIS A 219 17.50 9.45 -5.64
C HIS A 219 17.05 8.15 -4.98
N LEU A 220 17.13 7.06 -5.73
CA LEU A 220 16.92 5.71 -5.23
C LEU A 220 18.19 4.90 -5.51
N ASN A 221 18.71 4.25 -4.49
CA ASN A 221 19.75 3.24 -4.61
C ASN A 221 19.32 1.98 -3.85
N MET A 222 19.33 0.84 -4.53
CA MET A 222 19.02 -0.46 -3.99
C MET A 222 20.13 -1.43 -4.33
N ASP A 223 20.66 -2.10 -3.31
CA ASP A 223 21.63 -3.17 -3.44
C ASP A 223 21.11 -4.41 -2.71
N ALA A 224 21.15 -5.57 -3.36
CA ALA A 224 20.76 -6.81 -2.73
C ALA A 224 21.57 -8.00 -3.26
N SER A 225 21.89 -8.94 -2.38
CA SER A 225 22.44 -10.23 -2.75
C SER A 225 21.32 -11.16 -3.19
N GLY A 226 21.47 -11.74 -4.39
CA GLY A 226 20.48 -12.59 -5.02
C GLY A 226 19.68 -11.89 -6.11
N GLY A 227 19.16 -12.68 -7.03
CA GLY A 227 18.29 -12.21 -8.10
C GLY A 227 16.92 -11.79 -7.59
N TYR A 228 16.19 -11.05 -8.41
CA TYR A 228 14.89 -10.49 -8.02
C TYR A 228 13.86 -11.55 -7.59
N GLU A 229 13.85 -12.72 -8.21
CA GLU A 229 12.96 -13.85 -7.82
C GLU A 229 13.25 -14.30 -6.39
N MET A 230 14.53 -14.53 -6.07
CA MET A 230 14.94 -14.92 -4.71
C MET A 230 14.61 -13.82 -3.68
N LEU A 231 14.73 -12.54 -4.05
CA LEU A 231 14.35 -11.43 -3.17
C LEU A 231 12.85 -11.45 -2.87
N MET A 232 12.02 -11.66 -3.90
CA MET A 232 10.57 -11.74 -3.74
C MET A 232 10.17 -12.96 -2.90
N ASP A 233 10.78 -14.11 -3.13
CA ASP A 233 10.55 -15.32 -2.34
C ASP A 233 10.93 -15.13 -0.87
N LYS A 234 12.06 -14.46 -0.60
CA LYS A 234 12.46 -14.13 0.77
C LYS A 234 11.48 -13.17 1.45
N LEU A 235 11.04 -12.12 0.76
CA LEU A 235 10.05 -11.18 1.30
C LEU A 235 8.71 -11.88 1.61
N MET A 236 8.22 -12.73 0.72
CA MET A 236 7.04 -13.54 0.97
C MET A 236 7.26 -14.50 2.15
N SER A 237 8.40 -15.17 2.23
CA SER A 237 8.75 -16.07 3.33
C SER A 237 8.82 -15.35 4.69
N VAL A 238 9.28 -14.10 4.74
CA VAL A 238 9.23 -13.28 5.96
C VAL A 238 7.78 -13.00 6.36
N SER A 239 6.94 -12.59 5.41
CA SER A 239 5.52 -12.33 5.66
C SER A 239 4.80 -13.56 6.19
N ASP A 240 5.00 -14.72 5.56
CA ASP A 240 4.40 -15.98 5.98
C ASP A 240 4.85 -16.40 7.38
N GLU A 241 6.14 -16.23 7.69
CA GLU A 241 6.66 -16.54 9.02
C GLU A 241 6.10 -15.59 10.09
N VAL A 242 5.98 -14.29 9.80
CA VAL A 242 5.34 -13.33 10.71
C VAL A 242 3.90 -13.75 11.00
N MET A 243 3.11 -14.07 9.96
CA MET A 243 1.73 -14.52 10.12
C MET A 243 1.62 -15.81 10.93
N LYS A 244 2.54 -16.75 10.69
CA LYS A 244 2.62 -18.00 11.46
C LYS A 244 2.94 -17.74 12.93
N GLN A 245 3.98 -16.95 13.22
CA GLN A 245 4.40 -16.66 14.59
C GLN A 245 3.35 -15.87 15.38
N MET A 246 2.63 -14.97 14.71
CA MET A 246 1.48 -14.31 15.33
C MET A 246 0.39 -15.31 15.74
N LYS A 247 0.15 -16.33 14.91
CA LYS A 247 -0.78 -17.40 15.23
C LYS A 247 -0.25 -18.31 16.35
N ASP A 248 1.05 -18.62 16.32
CA ASP A 248 1.73 -19.45 17.32
C ASP A 248 1.99 -18.69 18.64
N ARG A 249 1.72 -17.34 18.67
CA ARG A 249 1.87 -16.43 19.82
C ARG A 249 3.27 -16.42 20.43
N TYR A 250 4.24 -16.57 19.60
CA TYR A 250 5.64 -16.55 19.96
C TYR A 250 6.47 -16.00 18.81
N ILE A 251 7.29 -14.99 19.09
CA ILE A 251 8.16 -14.34 18.10
C ILE A 251 9.55 -14.94 18.16
N ASP A 252 9.88 -15.78 17.22
CA ASP A 252 11.24 -16.30 17.03
C ASP A 252 12.02 -15.35 16.11
N GLN A 253 12.76 -14.43 16.71
CA GLN A 253 13.57 -13.44 16.00
C GLN A 253 14.62 -14.11 15.11
N SER A 254 15.19 -15.24 15.53
CA SER A 254 16.20 -15.96 14.75
C SER A 254 15.62 -16.48 13.45
N ARG A 255 14.46 -17.11 13.50
CA ARG A 255 13.75 -17.59 12.30
C ARG A 255 13.31 -16.47 11.35
N LEU A 256 12.87 -15.33 11.90
CA LEU A 256 12.55 -14.17 11.09
C LEU A 256 13.79 -13.62 10.39
N ARG A 257 14.90 -13.51 11.11
CA ARG A 257 16.17 -13.01 10.57
C ARG A 257 16.73 -13.91 9.47
N GLU A 258 16.72 -15.23 9.63
CA GLU A 258 17.18 -16.19 8.61
C GLU A 258 16.47 -16.00 7.26
N ARG A 259 15.21 -15.53 7.28
CA ARG A 259 14.42 -15.27 6.07
C ARG A 259 14.68 -13.90 5.46
N LEU A 260 15.29 -12.97 6.18
CA LEU A 260 15.55 -11.63 5.65
C LEU A 260 16.47 -11.69 4.43
N PRO A 261 16.20 -10.91 3.39
CA PRO A 261 17.16 -10.72 2.30
C PRO A 261 18.38 -9.94 2.82
N ASN A 262 19.52 -10.17 2.22
CA ASN A 262 20.68 -9.29 2.40
C ASN A 262 20.54 -8.13 1.40
N ALA A 263 19.96 -7.02 1.86
CA ALA A 263 19.60 -5.89 1.01
C ALA A 263 19.75 -4.56 1.75
N ARG A 264 20.05 -3.50 0.98
CA ARG A 264 20.00 -2.11 1.43
C ARG A 264 19.24 -1.28 0.41
N ILE A 265 18.38 -0.40 0.89
CA ILE A 265 17.66 0.58 0.09
C ILE A 265 17.87 1.93 0.72
N SER A 266 18.44 2.88 -0.04
CA SER A 266 18.46 4.28 0.30
C SER A 266 17.60 5.06 -0.69
N PHE A 267 16.78 5.94 -0.16
CA PHE A 267 15.79 6.70 -0.91
C PHE A 267 15.74 8.12 -0.39
N SER A 268 15.93 9.08 -1.27
CA SER A 268 15.69 10.49 -0.95
C SER A 268 14.84 11.15 -2.03
N SER A 269 13.92 11.99 -1.64
CA SER A 269 13.06 12.74 -2.56
C SER A 269 12.74 14.11 -1.97
N GLY A 270 12.95 15.14 -2.74
CA GLY A 270 12.39 16.46 -2.47
C GLY A 270 10.99 16.61 -3.07
N SER A 271 10.61 17.85 -3.33
CA SER A 271 9.28 18.19 -3.87
C SER A 271 9.27 18.46 -5.39
N ASN A 272 10.43 18.47 -6.03
CA ASN A 272 10.58 18.86 -7.44
C ASN A 272 11.05 17.70 -8.32
N ASN A 273 10.26 16.63 -8.38
CA ASN A 273 10.50 15.46 -9.20
C ASN A 273 9.20 14.77 -9.60
N ILE A 274 9.29 13.79 -10.48
CA ILE A 274 8.13 13.04 -10.98
C ILE A 274 7.40 12.25 -9.86
N PHE A 275 8.13 11.72 -8.88
CA PHE A 275 7.55 10.99 -7.76
C PHE A 275 6.71 11.91 -6.87
N ALA A 276 7.22 13.09 -6.53
CA ALA A 276 6.47 14.10 -5.78
C ALA A 276 5.20 14.54 -6.52
N ARG A 277 5.27 14.70 -7.85
CA ARG A 277 4.10 15.03 -8.69
C ARG A 277 3.07 13.90 -8.69
N LEU A 278 3.51 12.66 -8.73
CA LEU A 278 2.63 11.50 -8.65
C LEU A 278 1.93 11.41 -7.28
N LEU A 279 2.65 11.63 -6.19
CA LEU A 279 2.05 11.71 -4.85
C LEU A 279 0.98 12.80 -4.77
N LYS A 280 1.26 13.98 -5.33
CA LYS A 280 0.30 15.09 -5.39
C LYS A 280 -0.96 14.72 -6.17
N HIS A 281 -0.82 14.01 -7.28
CA HIS A 281 -1.95 13.50 -8.08
C HIS A 281 -2.90 12.64 -7.23
N TYR A 282 -2.37 11.86 -6.28
CA TYR A 282 -3.15 11.07 -5.31
C TYR A 282 -3.52 11.83 -4.03
N GLY A 283 -3.37 13.15 -4.02
CA GLY A 283 -3.77 14.00 -2.88
C GLY A 283 -2.81 13.98 -1.68
N MET A 284 -1.58 13.51 -1.90
CA MET A 284 -0.52 13.53 -0.90
C MET A 284 0.59 14.49 -1.35
N GLU A 285 0.99 15.40 -0.47
CA GLU A 285 2.13 16.28 -0.73
C GLU A 285 3.16 16.11 0.39
N CYS A 286 4.44 16.07 0.05
CA CYS A 286 5.52 16.10 1.03
C CYS A 286 6.67 16.99 0.56
N LYS A 287 7.33 17.66 1.50
CA LYS A 287 8.48 18.51 1.20
C LYS A 287 9.74 17.69 0.93
N SER A 288 9.97 16.68 1.73
CA SER A 288 11.07 15.73 1.51
C SER A 288 10.82 14.40 2.22
N ILE A 289 11.38 13.35 1.65
CA ILE A 289 11.50 12.02 2.22
C ILE A 289 12.98 11.65 2.21
N ASP A 290 13.47 11.06 3.29
CA ASP A 290 14.80 10.50 3.40
C ASP A 290 14.73 9.18 4.15
N MET A 291 15.19 8.09 3.54
CA MET A 291 15.12 6.73 4.05
C MET A 291 16.40 5.98 3.75
N ASP A 292 16.92 5.28 4.74
CA ASP A 292 18.00 4.29 4.58
C ASP A 292 17.64 3.06 5.42
N MET A 293 17.40 1.94 4.74
CA MET A 293 16.99 0.67 5.35
C MET A 293 17.92 -0.44 4.88
N ALA A 294 18.41 -1.21 5.82
CA ALA A 294 19.23 -2.39 5.55
C ALA A 294 18.68 -3.61 6.27
N SER A 295 18.72 -4.75 5.60
CA SER A 295 18.33 -6.04 6.16
C SER A 295 19.38 -7.10 5.87
N SER A 296 19.58 -8.02 6.79
CA SER A 296 20.36 -9.24 6.57
C SER A 296 20.01 -10.31 7.60
N PRO A 297 20.28 -11.59 7.32
CA PRO A 297 20.15 -12.66 8.31
C PRO A 297 21.00 -12.44 9.56
N ILE A 298 22.16 -11.78 9.43
CA ILE A 298 23.10 -11.55 10.54
C ILE A 298 22.69 -10.31 11.34
N ALA A 299 22.47 -9.18 10.68
CA ALA A 299 22.22 -7.90 11.36
C ALA A 299 20.73 -7.63 11.64
N GLY A 300 19.80 -8.42 11.08
CA GLY A 300 18.38 -8.14 11.18
C GLY A 300 17.96 -6.96 10.30
N LEU A 301 16.91 -6.24 10.69
CA LEU A 301 16.36 -5.06 10.03
C LEU A 301 16.82 -3.80 10.76
N ASN A 302 17.49 -2.89 10.04
CA ASN A 302 18.02 -1.66 10.61
C ASN A 302 17.80 -0.49 9.66
N GLY A 303 17.52 0.68 10.19
CA GLY A 303 17.42 1.88 9.38
C GLY A 303 16.46 2.92 9.91
N TYR A 304 16.18 3.89 9.04
CA TYR A 304 15.28 5.00 9.36
C TYR A 304 14.52 5.48 8.12
N ALA A 305 13.41 6.18 8.36
CA ALA A 305 12.68 6.95 7.37
C ALA A 305 12.21 8.27 8.00
N ASN A 306 12.51 9.38 7.34
CA ASN A 306 12.11 10.72 7.73
C ASN A 306 11.24 11.33 6.64
N VAL A 307 10.07 11.84 6.98
CA VAL A 307 9.17 12.54 6.07
C VAL A 307 8.91 13.93 6.64
N ASN A 308 9.19 14.96 5.87
CA ASN A 308 8.99 16.35 6.26
C ASN A 308 7.81 16.97 5.52
N SER A 309 6.96 17.69 6.26
CA SER A 309 5.81 18.44 5.74
C SER A 309 4.91 17.59 4.85
N ILE A 310 4.38 16.50 5.39
CA ILE A 310 3.40 15.68 4.67
C ILE A 310 2.00 16.24 4.85
N THR A 311 1.27 16.44 3.75
CA THR A 311 -0.16 16.79 3.74
C THR A 311 -0.96 15.61 3.21
N VAL A 312 -1.94 15.16 3.99
CA VAL A 312 -2.87 14.09 3.62
C VAL A 312 -4.28 14.52 4.00
N GLY A 313 -5.20 14.53 3.02
CA GLY A 313 -6.59 14.93 3.27
C GLY A 313 -6.74 16.36 3.81
N GLY A 314 -5.82 17.27 3.46
CA GLY A 314 -5.81 18.65 3.93
C GLY A 314 -5.14 18.86 5.29
N ILE A 315 -4.68 17.78 5.94
CA ILE A 315 -4.00 17.84 7.24
C ILE A 315 -2.50 17.86 7.00
N LEU A 316 -1.83 18.94 7.47
CA LEU A 316 -0.39 19.07 7.42
C LEU A 316 0.26 18.49 8.68
N ILE A 317 1.24 17.62 8.52
CA ILE A 317 2.14 17.12 9.57
C ILE A 317 3.56 17.55 9.21
N ASP A 318 4.22 18.31 10.08
CA ASP A 318 5.51 18.92 9.76
C ASP A 318 6.66 17.93 9.68
N ALA A 319 6.67 16.92 10.53
CA ALA A 319 7.71 15.90 10.51
C ALA A 319 7.20 14.56 11.06
N THR A 320 7.53 13.50 10.36
CA THR A 320 7.39 12.11 10.83
C THR A 320 8.75 11.43 10.72
N LYS A 321 9.21 10.84 11.80
CA LYS A 321 10.46 10.08 11.85
C LYS A 321 10.17 8.66 12.31
N PHE A 322 10.72 7.72 11.62
CA PHE A 322 10.72 6.30 11.97
C PHE A 322 12.14 5.79 12.05
N SER A 323 12.45 4.95 13.01
CA SER A 323 13.69 4.18 13.03
C SER A 323 13.44 2.77 13.57
N VAL A 324 14.22 1.83 13.10
CA VAL A 324 14.22 0.44 13.55
C VAL A 324 15.65 -0.05 13.71
N LYS A 325 15.89 -0.80 14.75
CA LYS A 325 17.19 -1.40 15.05
C LYS A 325 17.00 -2.79 15.65
N SER A 326 17.48 -3.79 14.96
CA SER A 326 17.56 -5.17 15.45
C SER A 326 18.84 -5.37 16.25
N ASP A 327 18.75 -6.13 17.35
CA ASP A 327 19.90 -6.75 17.99
C ASP A 327 19.72 -8.29 17.99
N GLU A 328 20.45 -9.04 18.81
CA GLU A 328 20.41 -10.53 18.75
C GLU A 328 19.03 -11.11 19.11
N THR A 329 18.32 -10.50 20.02
CA THR A 329 17.06 -11.01 20.60
C THR A 329 15.86 -10.12 20.34
N ASP A 330 16.08 -8.82 20.11
CA ASP A 330 15.04 -7.81 20.12
C ASP A 330 15.05 -6.94 18.87
N VAL A 331 13.90 -6.34 18.55
CA VAL A 331 13.78 -5.28 17.55
C VAL A 331 13.27 -4.03 18.23
N LYS A 332 14.09 -2.99 18.29
CA LYS A 332 13.75 -1.67 18.82
C LYS A 332 13.24 -0.79 17.71
N TYR A 333 12.15 -0.08 17.96
CA TYR A 333 11.61 0.90 17.02
C TYR A 333 11.28 2.22 17.72
N SER A 334 11.34 3.29 16.94
CA SER A 334 10.96 4.63 17.38
C SER A 334 10.15 5.32 16.30
N ILE A 335 9.03 5.92 16.68
CA ILE A 335 8.18 6.74 15.81
C ILE A 335 8.04 8.09 16.48
N GLN A 336 8.33 9.16 15.77
CA GLN A 336 8.07 10.52 16.20
C GLN A 336 7.22 11.24 15.16
N VAL A 337 6.10 11.81 15.60
CA VAL A 337 5.25 12.68 14.78
C VAL A 337 5.22 14.04 15.42
N LYS A 338 5.63 15.05 14.68
CA LYS A 338 5.72 16.41 15.18
C LYS A 338 4.97 17.37 14.27
N ASN A 339 4.16 18.21 14.88
CA ASN A 339 3.54 19.34 14.24
C ASN A 339 3.94 20.64 14.94
N ASN A 340 4.15 21.71 14.20
CA ASN A 340 4.73 22.96 14.69
C ASN A 340 3.85 24.18 14.37
N LYS A 341 4.46 25.36 14.44
CA LYS A 341 3.81 26.66 14.27
C LYS A 341 3.15 26.90 12.90
N ASN A 342 3.47 26.10 11.87
CA ASN A 342 2.86 26.23 10.55
C ASN A 342 1.44 25.66 10.52
N ASN A 343 1.06 24.93 11.57
CA ASN A 343 -0.27 24.39 11.77
C ASN A 343 -0.71 24.69 13.22
N PRO A 344 -1.05 25.96 13.53
CA PRO A 344 -1.22 26.43 14.91
C PRO A 344 -2.29 25.70 15.71
N ASP A 345 -3.32 25.18 15.04
CA ASP A 345 -4.43 24.46 15.69
C ASP A 345 -4.04 23.05 16.15
N TYR A 346 -2.89 22.56 15.72
CA TYR A 346 -2.46 21.18 15.92
C TYR A 346 -0.98 21.04 16.30
N VAL A 347 -0.49 21.93 17.13
CA VAL A 347 0.92 21.88 17.57
C VAL A 347 1.10 20.82 18.64
N PHE A 348 1.81 19.73 18.31
CA PHE A 348 2.11 18.64 19.21
C PHE A 348 3.43 17.95 18.85
N ASN A 349 3.94 17.14 19.76
CA ASN A 349 5.05 16.22 19.53
C ASN A 349 4.71 14.87 20.18
N ALA A 350 4.44 13.89 19.35
CA ALA A 350 4.15 12.50 19.77
C ALA A 350 5.39 11.63 19.53
N ILE A 351 5.78 10.86 20.53
CA ILE A 351 6.91 9.95 20.48
C ILE A 351 6.41 8.58 20.95
N VAL A 352 6.69 7.56 20.18
CA VAL A 352 6.44 6.15 20.52
C VAL A 352 7.74 5.39 20.35
N ASN A 353 8.27 4.83 21.41
CA ASN A 353 9.39 3.91 21.39
C ASN A 353 8.89 2.51 21.79
N GLY A 354 9.44 1.49 21.18
CA GLY A 354 9.06 0.13 21.55
C GLY A 354 10.18 -0.88 21.33
N THR A 355 10.00 -2.02 21.95
CA THR A 355 10.90 -3.17 21.81
C THR A 355 10.04 -4.41 21.58
N ILE A 356 10.22 -5.08 20.46
CA ILE A 356 9.58 -6.36 20.15
C ILE A 356 10.49 -7.46 20.70
N THR A 357 9.93 -8.29 21.56
CA THR A 357 10.59 -9.42 22.21
C THR A 357 9.95 -10.75 21.78
N GLU A 358 10.38 -11.86 22.32
CA GLU A 358 9.83 -13.19 22.00
C GLU A 358 8.32 -13.33 22.30
N ARG A 359 7.80 -12.60 23.28
CA ARG A 359 6.40 -12.76 23.72
C ARG A 359 5.51 -11.55 23.46
N GLY A 360 6.02 -10.53 22.79
CA GLY A 360 5.21 -9.35 22.53
C GLY A 360 6.03 -8.09 22.34
N THR A 361 5.51 -6.97 22.82
CA THR A 361 6.17 -5.68 22.70
C THR A 361 6.01 -4.84 23.96
N THR A 362 7.04 -4.08 24.27
CA THR A 362 6.93 -2.94 25.20
C THR A 362 6.78 -1.66 24.40
N ILE A 363 5.94 -0.75 24.87
CA ILE A 363 5.62 0.50 24.21
C ILE A 363 5.73 1.63 25.22
N GLU A 364 6.60 2.60 24.97
CA GLU A 364 6.67 3.87 25.67
C GLU A 364 6.10 4.95 24.76
N SER A 365 4.97 5.58 25.15
CA SER A 365 4.35 6.67 24.40
C SER A 365 4.40 7.97 25.19
N LYS A 366 4.69 9.08 24.50
CA LYS A 366 4.68 10.44 25.06
C LYS A 366 4.06 11.39 24.08
N LEU A 367 3.18 12.26 24.56
CA LEU A 367 2.57 13.33 23.79
C LEU A 367 2.77 14.66 24.52
N TYR A 368 3.40 15.59 23.83
CA TYR A 368 3.63 16.96 24.31
C TYR A 368 2.74 17.94 23.54
N ASP A 369 2.14 18.88 24.25
CA ASP A 369 1.34 19.96 23.69
C ASP A 369 2.19 21.08 23.05
N TRP A 370 1.53 22.13 22.56
CA TRP A 370 2.16 23.28 21.95
C TRP A 370 3.07 24.10 22.88
N LYS A 371 2.90 23.98 24.22
CA LYS A 371 3.78 24.56 25.26
C LYS A 371 4.91 23.61 25.65
N ASN A 372 5.05 22.47 24.98
CA ASN A 372 5.98 21.40 25.31
C ASN A 372 5.75 20.82 26.72
N ARG A 373 4.52 20.85 27.22
CA ARG A 373 4.14 20.17 28.46
C ARG A 373 3.75 18.73 28.14
N LEU A 374 4.17 17.81 28.99
CA LEU A 374 3.79 16.40 28.86
C LEU A 374 2.32 16.22 29.22
N GLY A 375 1.49 15.96 28.22
CA GLY A 375 0.06 15.79 28.36
C GLY A 375 -0.38 14.35 28.46
N LEU A 376 0.35 13.44 27.79
CA LEU A 376 0.14 11.99 27.88
C LEU A 376 1.50 11.29 27.95
N SER A 377 1.61 10.31 28.84
CA SER A 377 2.71 9.35 28.89
C SER A 377 2.16 8.00 29.36
N ALA A 378 2.52 6.94 28.64
CA ALA A 378 2.15 5.57 29.02
C ALA A 378 3.26 4.61 28.64
N ASN A 379 3.68 3.82 29.60
CA ASN A 379 4.58 2.69 29.43
C ASN A 379 3.74 1.42 29.52
N MET A 380 3.65 0.66 28.46
CA MET A 380 2.80 -0.53 28.36
C MET A 380 3.60 -1.72 27.87
N ALA A 381 3.21 -2.90 28.33
CA ALA A 381 3.62 -4.17 27.76
C ALA A 381 2.39 -4.85 27.15
N ALA A 382 2.49 -5.27 25.89
CA ALA A 382 1.51 -6.11 25.23
C ALA A 382 2.12 -7.49 25.01
N ASN A 383 1.68 -8.47 25.78
CA ASN A 383 2.19 -9.83 25.75
C ASN A 383 1.19 -10.79 25.11
N MET A 384 1.68 -11.64 24.24
CA MET A 384 0.93 -12.74 23.66
C MET A 384 0.82 -13.87 24.70
N GLU A 385 -0.40 -14.23 25.05
CA GLU A 385 -0.75 -15.36 25.91
C GLU A 385 -1.50 -16.43 25.10
N GLU A 386 -1.71 -17.61 25.67
CA GLU A 386 -2.26 -18.78 24.96
C GLU A 386 -3.58 -18.47 24.19
N ASN A 387 -4.46 -17.65 24.76
CA ASN A 387 -5.80 -17.37 24.20
C ASN A 387 -6.04 -15.89 23.88
N GLY A 388 -5.01 -15.04 23.84
CA GLY A 388 -5.20 -13.61 23.63
C GLY A 388 -3.94 -12.76 23.77
N ILE A 389 -4.16 -11.47 23.90
CA ILE A 389 -3.11 -10.47 24.13
C ILE A 389 -3.41 -9.77 25.45
N LYS A 390 -2.45 -9.81 26.37
CA LYS A 390 -2.52 -9.11 27.66
C LYS A 390 -1.75 -7.80 27.56
N ILE A 391 -2.44 -6.70 27.78
CA ILE A 391 -1.87 -5.35 27.82
C ILE A 391 -1.86 -4.90 29.27
N SER A 392 -0.72 -4.39 29.75
CA SER A 392 -0.59 -3.84 31.11
C SER A 392 0.30 -2.60 31.11
N PHE A 393 0.03 -1.68 32.03
CA PHE A 393 0.95 -0.59 32.33
C PHE A 393 2.12 -1.13 33.15
N VAL A 394 3.33 -0.72 32.78
CA VAL A 394 4.58 -1.15 33.40
C VAL A 394 5.48 0.06 33.68
N GLY A 395 6.34 -0.05 34.70
CA GLY A 395 7.31 0.99 35.02
C GLY A 395 6.67 2.22 35.68
N ASP A 396 6.91 3.40 35.10
CA ASP A 396 6.45 4.67 35.68
C ASP A 396 4.94 4.85 35.54
N ASP A 397 4.33 5.52 36.51
CA ASP A 397 2.93 5.88 36.49
C ASP A 397 2.58 6.73 35.25
N PRO A 398 1.48 6.42 34.53
CA PRO A 398 1.08 7.13 33.35
C PRO A 398 0.64 8.58 33.65
N VAL A 399 0.79 9.44 32.65
CA VAL A 399 0.25 10.79 32.63
C VAL A 399 -0.91 10.82 31.63
N LEU A 400 -2.06 11.36 32.02
CA LEU A 400 -3.21 11.61 31.16
C LEU A 400 -3.81 12.97 31.51
N GLY A 401 -4.01 13.85 30.52
CA GLY A 401 -4.52 15.20 30.77
C GLY A 401 -3.63 15.99 31.73
N TYR A 402 -2.30 15.92 31.55
CA TYR A 402 -1.28 16.57 32.39
C TYR A 402 -1.22 16.09 33.84
N LYS A 403 -1.99 15.06 34.21
CA LYS A 403 -2.06 14.51 35.55
C LYS A 403 -1.41 13.14 35.60
N LYS A 404 -0.64 12.90 36.67
CA LYS A 404 -0.05 11.60 36.95
C LYS A 404 -1.05 10.70 37.66
N PHE A 405 -1.22 9.47 37.20
CA PHE A 405 -2.14 8.48 37.76
C PHE A 405 -1.37 7.32 38.36
N GLY A 406 -1.62 7.02 39.62
CA GLY A 406 -1.20 5.72 40.18
C GLY A 406 -2.06 4.60 39.61
N VAL A 407 -1.44 3.50 39.22
CA VAL A 407 -2.09 2.32 38.64
C VAL A 407 -1.97 1.13 39.59
N ASN A 408 -3.03 0.28 39.65
CA ASN A 408 -2.97 -0.94 40.45
C ASN A 408 -1.86 -1.89 39.95
N ASN A 409 -1.20 -2.61 40.87
CA ASN A 409 -0.04 -3.46 40.53
C ASN A 409 -0.41 -4.66 39.64
N ASP A 410 -1.63 -5.15 39.73
CA ASP A 410 -2.20 -6.27 39.00
C ASP A 410 -3.03 -5.82 37.79
N ASN A 411 -2.71 -4.65 37.24
CA ASN A 411 -3.43 -4.07 36.11
C ASN A 411 -3.28 -4.90 34.83
N TYR A 412 -4.36 -5.03 34.11
CA TYR A 412 -4.37 -5.59 32.76
C TYR A 412 -5.64 -5.24 31.98
N ILE A 413 -5.52 -5.31 30.67
CA ILE A 413 -6.62 -5.47 29.70
C ILE A 413 -6.24 -6.68 28.85
N PHE A 414 -7.08 -7.70 28.84
CA PHE A 414 -6.87 -8.91 28.06
C PHE A 414 -7.86 -8.96 26.89
N LEU A 415 -7.32 -9.06 25.69
CA LEU A 415 -8.07 -9.19 24.44
C LEU A 415 -8.01 -10.64 23.99
N ALA A 416 -9.10 -11.38 24.19
CA ALA A 416 -9.20 -12.78 23.82
C ALA A 416 -9.38 -12.96 22.29
N GLU A 417 -9.04 -14.14 21.77
CA GLU A 417 -9.19 -14.49 20.34
C GLU A 417 -10.65 -14.41 19.85
N ASP A 418 -11.58 -14.71 20.70
CA ASP A 418 -13.01 -14.66 20.43
C ASP A 418 -13.64 -13.27 20.61
N ASN A 419 -12.77 -12.24 20.64
CA ASN A 419 -13.10 -10.83 20.82
C ASN A 419 -13.66 -10.47 22.20
N ARG A 420 -13.58 -11.36 23.18
CA ARG A 420 -13.91 -11.01 24.57
C ARG A 420 -12.81 -10.16 25.18
N VAL A 421 -13.22 -9.25 26.05
CA VAL A 421 -12.32 -8.37 26.81
C VAL A 421 -12.50 -8.66 28.29
N SER A 422 -11.40 -8.95 28.98
CA SER A 422 -11.38 -8.92 30.45
C SER A 422 -10.35 -7.87 30.92
N ALA A 423 -10.63 -7.21 32.03
CA ALA A 423 -9.81 -6.12 32.49
C ALA A 423 -9.80 -5.99 34.01
N ASN A 424 -8.68 -5.51 34.54
CA ASN A 424 -8.53 -5.02 35.89
C ASN A 424 -7.58 -3.82 35.88
N LEU A 425 -8.05 -2.69 35.39
CA LEU A 425 -7.28 -1.46 35.35
C LEU A 425 -7.95 -0.40 36.23
N LYS A 426 -7.21 0.11 37.21
CA LYS A 426 -7.62 1.22 38.07
C LYS A 426 -6.55 2.29 38.06
N MET A 427 -6.89 3.47 37.57
CA MET A 427 -6.03 4.64 37.53
C MET A 427 -6.61 5.72 38.44
N LYS A 428 -5.81 6.28 39.33
CA LYS A 428 -6.25 7.32 40.26
C LYS A 428 -5.18 8.40 40.41
N ALA A 429 -5.56 9.64 40.16
CA ALA A 429 -4.73 10.82 40.44
C ALA A 429 -4.90 11.34 41.85
N SER A 430 -3.96 12.21 42.30
CA SER A 430 -3.94 12.77 43.66
C SER A 430 -5.14 13.68 43.97
N ASP A 431 -5.77 14.28 42.96
CA ASP A 431 -6.95 15.14 43.10
C ASP A 431 -8.28 14.35 43.11
N GLY A 432 -8.21 13.02 43.06
CA GLY A 432 -9.37 12.14 43.04
C GLY A 432 -9.90 11.82 41.64
N THR A 433 -9.33 12.39 40.59
CA THR A 433 -9.65 11.96 39.20
C THR A 433 -9.34 10.48 39.04
N GLY A 434 -10.28 9.73 38.46
CA GLY A 434 -10.13 8.28 38.29
C GLY A 434 -10.63 7.78 36.97
N LEU A 435 -10.01 6.71 36.49
CA LEU A 435 -10.44 5.92 35.34
C LEU A 435 -10.32 4.44 35.73
N GLN A 436 -11.36 3.67 35.50
CA GLN A 436 -11.34 2.24 35.81
C GLN A 436 -11.97 1.46 34.65
N ILE A 437 -11.35 0.35 34.31
CA ILE A 437 -11.91 -0.65 33.39
C ILE A 437 -11.76 -1.99 34.09
N TYR A 438 -12.87 -2.66 34.34
CA TYR A 438 -12.85 -3.94 35.06
C TYR A 438 -13.93 -4.89 34.59
N THR A 439 -13.64 -6.18 34.67
CA THR A 439 -14.58 -7.26 34.43
C THR A 439 -15.25 -7.62 35.75
N ASN A 440 -16.59 -7.81 35.71
CA ASN A 440 -17.35 -8.32 36.81
C ASN A 440 -17.51 -9.84 36.66
N ASP A 441 -17.23 -10.58 37.74
CA ASP A 441 -17.39 -12.05 37.77
C ASP A 441 -18.74 -12.48 38.39
N ALA A 442 -19.69 -11.53 38.55
CA ALA A 442 -20.93 -11.76 39.25
C ALA A 442 -22.00 -12.53 38.43
N ASN A 443 -21.87 -12.58 37.12
CA ASN A 443 -22.80 -13.24 36.22
C ASN A 443 -22.15 -14.47 35.59
N GLU A 444 -22.46 -15.68 36.10
CA GLU A 444 -21.90 -16.95 35.62
C GLU A 444 -22.25 -17.27 34.15
N ASP A 445 -23.35 -16.71 33.61
CA ASP A 445 -23.81 -16.92 32.25
C ASP A 445 -23.19 -15.91 31.27
N ALA A 446 -22.52 -14.86 31.77
CA ALA A 446 -21.91 -13.84 30.92
C ALA A 446 -20.60 -14.34 30.28
N LEU A 447 -20.51 -14.22 28.97
CA LEU A 447 -19.27 -14.38 28.26
C LEU A 447 -18.34 -13.17 28.48
N GLN A 448 -18.96 -11.99 28.65
CA GLN A 448 -18.28 -10.74 28.92
C GLN A 448 -19.18 -9.86 29.79
N ASP A 449 -18.62 -9.30 30.85
CA ASP A 449 -19.25 -8.33 31.75
C ASP A 449 -18.19 -7.28 32.11
N ILE A 450 -18.20 -6.15 31.41
CA ILE A 450 -17.16 -5.13 31.52
C ILE A 450 -17.76 -3.77 31.89
N THR A 451 -17.12 -3.10 32.84
CA THR A 451 -17.48 -1.74 33.25
C THR A 451 -16.31 -0.79 33.01
N LEU A 452 -16.60 0.34 32.39
CA LEU A 452 -15.74 1.51 32.30
C LEU A 452 -16.32 2.61 33.21
N SER A 453 -15.57 3.00 34.25
CA SER A 453 -15.91 4.07 35.17
C SER A 453 -14.98 5.27 35.01
N VAL A 454 -15.55 6.46 34.94
CA VAL A 454 -14.83 7.73 34.90
C VAL A 454 -15.26 8.59 36.07
N ASN A 455 -14.33 9.13 36.82
CA ASN A 455 -14.59 9.99 37.96
C ASN A 455 -13.80 11.30 37.85
N LYS A 456 -14.49 12.41 37.84
CA LYS A 456 -13.93 13.79 37.83
C LYS A 456 -12.92 14.05 36.73
N LEU A 457 -13.14 13.50 35.54
CA LEU A 457 -12.24 13.70 34.40
C LEU A 457 -12.49 15.09 33.80
N ASN A 458 -11.47 15.95 33.83
CA ASN A 458 -11.53 17.26 33.20
C ASN A 458 -11.36 17.11 31.68
N LEU A 459 -12.41 17.38 30.93
CA LEU A 459 -12.43 17.28 29.47
C LEU A 459 -11.50 18.29 28.80
N ASP A 460 -11.32 19.47 29.38
CA ASP A 460 -10.40 20.50 28.89
C ASP A 460 -8.96 19.97 28.76
N ASP A 461 -8.52 19.23 29.78
CA ASP A 461 -7.16 18.62 29.80
C ASP A 461 -7.01 17.53 28.74
N ILE A 462 -8.09 16.83 28.39
CA ILE A 462 -8.05 15.73 27.40
C ILE A 462 -8.16 16.28 25.98
N PHE A 463 -9.16 17.13 25.72
CA PHE A 463 -9.39 17.69 24.39
C PHE A 463 -8.27 18.62 23.94
N ALA A 464 -7.60 19.32 24.87
CA ALA A 464 -6.41 20.10 24.56
C ALA A 464 -5.21 19.27 24.03
N LEU A 465 -5.22 17.95 24.22
CA LEU A 465 -4.19 17.03 23.73
C LEU A 465 -4.53 16.41 22.38
N LEU A 466 -5.81 16.32 22.06
CA LEU A 466 -6.29 15.61 20.88
C LEU A 466 -6.45 16.61 19.72
N PRO A 467 -5.66 16.50 18.65
CA PRO A 467 -5.91 17.28 17.45
C PRO A 467 -7.25 16.86 16.83
N PHE A 468 -7.94 17.78 16.16
CA PHE A 468 -9.18 17.51 15.41
C PHE A 468 -10.43 17.26 16.25
N THR A 469 -10.41 17.52 17.54
CA THR A 469 -11.58 17.41 18.41
C THR A 469 -12.30 18.76 18.55
N PRO A 470 -13.63 18.77 18.77
CA PRO A 470 -14.34 20.01 19.08
C PRO A 470 -13.83 20.61 20.40
N ASN A 471 -13.93 21.93 20.52
CA ASN A 471 -13.58 22.61 21.76
C ASN A 471 -14.65 22.31 22.82
N MET A 472 -14.34 21.42 23.75
CA MET A 472 -15.24 20.97 24.80
C MET A 472 -14.55 21.03 26.16
N THR A 473 -15.22 21.64 27.13
CA THR A 473 -14.77 21.73 28.52
C THR A 473 -15.85 21.21 29.46
N GLY A 474 -15.47 20.91 30.69
CA GLY A 474 -16.35 20.40 31.72
C GLY A 474 -15.75 19.21 32.47
N VAL A 475 -16.42 18.75 33.51
CA VAL A 475 -15.97 17.63 34.32
C VAL A 475 -16.89 16.42 34.05
N LEU A 476 -16.32 15.36 33.53
CA LEU A 476 -17.02 14.10 33.19
C LEU A 476 -16.96 13.15 34.37
N ASP A 477 -18.13 12.68 34.77
CA ASP A 477 -18.35 11.59 35.68
C ASP A 477 -19.31 10.58 35.05
N GLY A 478 -19.17 9.27 35.35
CA GLY A 478 -20.15 8.26 35.01
C GLY A 478 -19.59 6.90 34.70
N ASP A 479 -20.48 6.01 34.35
CA ASP A 479 -20.23 4.59 34.11
C ASP A 479 -20.81 4.17 32.78
N PHE A 480 -20.13 3.25 32.11
CA PHE A 480 -20.58 2.50 30.95
C PHE A 480 -20.40 1.01 31.25
N HIS A 481 -21.48 0.23 31.08
CA HIS A 481 -21.49 -1.18 31.36
C HIS A 481 -21.98 -1.98 30.16
N ALA A 482 -21.27 -3.05 29.82
CA ALA A 482 -21.61 -3.96 28.73
C ALA A 482 -21.60 -5.40 29.23
N ILE A 483 -22.72 -6.09 29.05
CA ILE A 483 -22.88 -7.52 29.36
C ILE A 483 -23.19 -8.24 28.05
N GLN A 484 -22.40 -9.25 27.73
CA GLN A 484 -22.60 -10.13 26.58
C GLN A 484 -22.78 -11.57 27.09
N THR A 485 -23.86 -12.19 26.75
CA THR A 485 -24.07 -13.64 26.88
C THR A 485 -23.83 -14.30 25.51
N LYS A 486 -24.09 -15.61 25.41
CA LYS A 486 -23.94 -16.34 24.14
C LYS A 486 -24.87 -15.80 23.04
N ASP A 487 -26.04 -15.33 23.39
CA ASP A 487 -27.10 -14.97 22.46
C ASP A 487 -27.49 -13.48 22.51
N GLU A 488 -27.04 -12.73 23.53
CA GLU A 488 -27.57 -11.40 23.84
C GLU A 488 -26.46 -10.41 24.24
N LEU A 489 -26.65 -9.13 23.87
CA LEU A 489 -25.83 -8.01 24.29
C LEU A 489 -26.69 -6.97 24.99
N SER A 490 -26.34 -6.61 26.22
CA SER A 490 -26.95 -5.51 26.98
C SER A 490 -25.90 -4.41 27.22
N LEU A 491 -26.31 -3.17 27.03
CA LEU A 491 -25.48 -2.00 27.29
C LEU A 491 -26.25 -1.04 28.21
N SER A 492 -25.57 -0.45 29.18
CA SER A 492 -26.09 0.66 29.96
C SER A 492 -25.02 1.71 30.21
N SER A 493 -25.41 2.96 30.29
CA SER A 493 -24.53 4.05 30.67
C SER A 493 -25.26 5.14 31.42
N THR A 494 -24.54 5.75 32.36
CA THR A 494 -24.95 6.97 33.07
C THR A 494 -23.76 7.92 33.05
N LEU A 495 -23.86 8.96 32.26
CA LEU A 495 -22.77 9.93 32.08
C LEU A 495 -23.27 11.34 32.42
N GLN A 496 -22.42 12.13 33.05
CA GLN A 496 -22.70 13.53 33.37
C GLN A 496 -21.46 14.39 33.12
N VAL A 497 -21.66 15.51 32.43
CA VAL A 497 -20.63 16.55 32.26
C VAL A 497 -21.07 17.80 32.98
N ALA A 498 -20.45 18.10 34.10
CA ALA A 498 -20.74 19.32 34.87
C ALA A 498 -20.04 20.53 34.24
N ASN A 499 -20.73 21.69 34.22
CA ASN A 499 -20.24 22.96 33.67
C ASN A 499 -19.75 22.83 32.21
N MET A 500 -20.48 22.09 31.39
CA MET A 500 -20.11 21.86 29.99
C MET A 500 -20.15 23.15 29.17
N ILE A 501 -19.08 23.38 28.42
CA ILE A 501 -19.04 24.36 27.33
C ILE A 501 -18.68 23.57 26.05
N TYR A 502 -19.46 23.72 25.00
CA TYR A 502 -19.24 23.07 23.71
C TYR A 502 -19.16 24.14 22.62
N GLU A 503 -18.03 24.23 21.90
CA GLU A 503 -17.79 25.25 20.86
C GLU A 503 -18.16 26.67 21.32
N GLY A 504 -17.81 27.03 22.56
CA GLY A 504 -18.10 28.33 23.17
C GLY A 504 -19.53 28.50 23.72
N CYS A 505 -20.43 27.55 23.47
CA CYS A 505 -21.80 27.57 24.01
C CYS A 505 -21.83 26.96 25.42
N LYS A 506 -22.32 27.73 26.39
CA LYS A 506 -22.52 27.29 27.79
C LYS A 506 -23.72 26.35 27.85
N MET A 507 -23.48 25.08 28.03
CA MET A 507 -24.52 24.04 28.13
C MET A 507 -24.98 23.78 29.57
N GLY A 508 -24.18 24.19 30.57
CA GLY A 508 -24.44 23.87 31.97
C GLY A 508 -24.09 22.43 32.32
N THR A 509 -24.87 21.77 33.13
CA THR A 509 -24.69 20.34 33.44
C THR A 509 -25.52 19.51 32.45
N VAL A 510 -24.82 18.70 31.65
CA VAL A 510 -25.44 17.78 30.66
C VAL A 510 -25.26 16.36 31.14
N GLY A 511 -26.37 15.62 31.25
CA GLY A 511 -26.38 14.21 31.66
C GLY A 511 -27.06 13.33 30.61
N THR A 512 -26.61 12.10 30.50
CA THR A 512 -27.27 11.08 29.68
C THR A 512 -27.38 9.79 30.45
N GLU A 513 -28.57 9.18 30.37
CA GLU A 513 -28.79 7.79 30.76
C GLU A 513 -29.17 7.02 29.50
N PHE A 514 -28.62 5.85 29.33
CA PHE A 514 -28.86 5.02 28.14
C PHE A 514 -28.91 3.56 28.54
N THR A 515 -29.90 2.84 28.01
CA THR A 515 -30.03 1.39 28.17
C THR A 515 -30.41 0.75 26.83
N TYR A 516 -29.73 -0.31 26.51
CA TYR A 516 -30.02 -1.20 25.39
C TYR A 516 -30.04 -2.63 25.94
N MET A 517 -31.14 -3.33 25.77
CA MET A 517 -31.27 -4.71 26.24
C MET A 517 -32.20 -5.55 25.34
N PRO A 518 -31.91 -6.85 25.20
CA PRO A 518 -32.80 -7.77 24.51
C PRO A 518 -34.06 -8.02 25.34
N LYS A 519 -35.14 -8.39 24.65
CA LYS A 519 -36.42 -8.86 25.27
C LYS A 519 -36.66 -10.34 24.99
N TYR A 520 -37.52 -10.97 25.79
CA TYR A 520 -37.88 -12.38 25.65
C TYR A 520 -38.55 -12.73 24.31
N ASP A 521 -39.08 -11.76 23.57
CA ASP A 521 -39.71 -11.93 22.26
C ASP A 521 -38.74 -11.80 21.09
N GLY A 522 -37.44 -11.65 21.38
CA GLY A 522 -36.37 -11.46 20.39
C GLY A 522 -36.24 -10.04 19.87
N SER A 523 -37.04 -9.09 20.37
CA SER A 523 -36.84 -7.66 20.09
C SER A 523 -35.82 -7.05 21.05
N HIS A 524 -35.30 -5.89 20.70
CA HIS A 524 -34.34 -5.13 21.50
C HIS A 524 -35.00 -3.85 22.01
N TYR A 525 -34.86 -3.58 23.30
CA TYR A 525 -35.32 -2.35 23.92
C TYR A 525 -34.21 -1.32 23.98
N VAL A 526 -34.53 -0.11 23.56
CA VAL A 526 -33.68 1.06 23.68
C VAL A 526 -34.39 2.10 24.51
N ASP A 527 -33.74 2.59 25.53
CA ASP A 527 -34.18 3.71 26.34
C ASP A 527 -33.04 4.68 26.60
N GLY A 528 -33.27 5.96 26.37
CA GLY A 528 -32.27 6.98 26.54
C GLY A 528 -32.89 8.31 26.95
N VAL A 529 -32.24 8.99 27.88
CA VAL A 529 -32.65 10.32 28.37
C VAL A 529 -31.44 11.26 28.26
N LEU A 530 -31.68 12.43 27.72
CA LEU A 530 -30.75 13.55 27.76
C LEU A 530 -31.29 14.60 28.73
N MET A 531 -30.50 14.95 29.72
CA MET A 531 -30.82 15.94 30.73
C MET A 531 -29.92 17.17 30.59
N GLN A 532 -30.48 18.34 30.83
CA GLN A 532 -29.74 19.59 30.93
C GLN A 532 -30.12 20.32 32.22
N ASN A 533 -29.17 20.61 33.09
CA ASN A 533 -29.36 21.24 34.40
C ASN A 533 -30.40 20.53 35.29
N GLY A 534 -30.51 19.20 35.16
CA GLY A 534 -31.48 18.38 35.90
C GLY A 534 -32.85 18.29 35.28
N GLU A 535 -33.10 18.95 34.15
CA GLU A 535 -34.34 18.85 33.40
C GLU A 535 -34.15 17.93 32.19
N GLU A 536 -35.14 17.08 31.92
CA GLU A 536 -35.17 16.20 30.75
C GLU A 536 -35.45 17.04 29.48
N VAL A 537 -34.54 17.00 28.52
CA VAL A 537 -34.66 17.76 27.27
C VAL A 537 -34.91 16.89 26.05
N CYS A 538 -34.59 15.60 26.14
CA CYS A 538 -34.85 14.65 25.06
C CYS A 538 -34.96 13.22 25.63
N THR A 539 -35.92 12.45 25.12
CA THR A 539 -36.01 11.01 25.34
C THR A 539 -35.96 10.25 24.05
N LEU A 540 -35.30 9.11 24.07
CA LEU A 540 -35.29 8.11 23.01
C LEU A 540 -35.79 6.80 23.57
N THR A 541 -37.00 6.41 23.22
CA THR A 541 -37.57 5.13 23.64
C THR A 541 -38.06 4.35 22.44
N GLY A 542 -37.68 3.10 22.34
CA GLY A 542 -38.06 2.29 21.19
C GLY A 542 -37.87 0.79 21.41
N THR A 543 -38.50 0.03 20.54
CA THR A 543 -38.28 -1.40 20.41
C THR A 543 -37.89 -1.66 18.95
N TYR A 544 -36.78 -2.34 18.74
CA TYR A 544 -36.24 -2.65 17.43
C TYR A 544 -36.29 -4.15 17.15
#